data_c08165ed6dd6cb5e43432de81b948155
#
_entry.id   c08165ed6dd6cb5e43432de81b948155
#
_cell.length_a   1.000
_cell.length_b   1.000
_cell.length_c   1.000
_cell.angle_alpha   90.00
_cell.angle_beta   90.00
_cell.angle_gamma   90.00
#
_symmetry.space_group_name_H-M   'P 1'
#
loop_
_entity.id
_entity.type
_entity.pdbx_description
1 polymer ?
#
loop_
_entity_poly.entity_id
_entity_poly.type
_entity_poly.pdbx_seq_one_letter_code
_entity_poly.pdbx_strand_id
1 'polypeptide(L)'
;MLDVNDLSAIDFVKKKVNLKILPRLTDSDSIKEVLIQYQKSLKAEFGDIIQKETESLKMIVTDGKGGEATTEADLKKIAEDLPVVRIVDTLIKHAIIQNASDIHVEPMEEQVLVRYRIDGLLHDAMMLPKQAGPSISARIKVLSNLKLDEKRLPQDGRFKVDMNNEKVSFRVSILPTYYGEKIVMRLLRENISGFTLEYLHFHGESLERIHKALNLSTGMILTTGPTGSGKTTSLYTMLDILNQPDVNISTIEDPIEYQMARINQTNVRPEIGFSFAQGIRTLVRQDPDIIMVGEIRDNETAALAVNAALTGHLVLSTLHTNSAAGAIPRLLDMKVEPFLLASTLDIVIGQRLVRELTE
;
A
#
# COMPACT_ATOMS: atom_id res chain seq x y z
N MET A 1 31.75 -4.59 9.27
CA MET A 1 31.51 -4.96 7.83
C MET A 1 31.47 -6.48 7.74
N LEU A 2 30.67 -6.99 6.83
CA LEU A 2 30.58 -8.44 6.56
C LEU A 2 31.81 -8.94 5.80
N ASP A 3 32.44 -8.11 5.00
CA ASP A 3 33.71 -8.37 4.32
C ASP A 3 34.69 -7.20 4.55
N VAL A 4 35.80 -7.46 5.22
CA VAL A 4 36.85 -6.46 5.49
C VAL A 4 37.78 -6.22 4.30
N ASN A 5 37.70 -7.05 3.25
CA ASN A 5 38.49 -6.92 2.03
C ASN A 5 37.77 -6.11 0.94
N ASP A 6 36.52 -5.68 1.17
CA ASP A 6 35.81 -4.77 0.28
C ASP A 6 36.40 -3.36 0.35
N LEU A 7 37.50 -3.17 -0.39
CA LEU A 7 38.21 -1.89 -0.47
C LEU A 7 37.33 -0.80 -1.10
N SER A 8 36.42 -1.17 -1.99
CA SER A 8 35.53 -0.22 -2.68
C SER A 8 34.56 0.42 -1.68
N ALA A 9 33.95 -0.37 -0.80
CA ALA A 9 33.07 0.13 0.27
C ALA A 9 33.84 0.99 1.26
N ILE A 10 35.06 0.59 1.64
CA ILE A 10 35.92 1.35 2.56
C ILE A 10 36.29 2.72 1.98
N ASP A 11 36.71 2.76 0.72
CA ASP A 11 37.07 4.00 0.03
C ASP A 11 35.86 4.93 -0.18
N PHE A 12 34.71 4.35 -0.49
CA PHE A 12 33.46 5.12 -0.59
C PHE A 12 33.10 5.82 0.72
N VAL A 13 33.11 5.07 1.85
CA VAL A 13 32.81 5.61 3.17
C VAL A 13 33.86 6.65 3.56
N LYS A 14 35.16 6.37 3.35
CA LYS A 14 36.25 7.30 3.64
C LYS A 14 36.10 8.63 2.92
N LYS A 15 35.75 8.60 1.62
CA LYS A 15 35.48 9.83 0.83
C LYS A 15 34.30 10.62 1.35
N LYS A 16 33.27 9.94 1.84
CA LYS A 16 32.02 10.59 2.28
C LYS A 16 32.14 11.24 3.66
N VAL A 17 32.85 10.60 4.60
CA VAL A 17 32.95 11.09 5.99
C VAL A 17 34.27 11.79 6.29
N ASN A 18 35.25 11.72 5.41
CA ASN A 18 36.60 12.29 5.56
C ASN A 18 37.31 11.89 6.89
N LEU A 19 37.09 10.66 7.35
CA LEU A 19 37.67 10.10 8.57
C LEU A 19 38.51 8.87 8.23
N LYS A 20 39.46 8.53 9.15
CA LYS A 20 40.21 7.29 9.06
C LYS A 20 39.29 6.11 9.40
N ILE A 21 39.03 5.23 8.41
CA ILE A 21 38.20 4.04 8.57
C ILE A 21 39.08 2.89 9.06
N LEU A 22 38.68 2.24 10.14
CA LEU A 22 39.27 1.01 10.67
C LEU A 22 38.23 -0.12 10.51
N PRO A 23 38.24 -0.87 9.40
CA PRO A 23 37.28 -1.94 9.17
C PRO A 23 37.49 -3.07 10.18
N ARG A 24 36.37 -3.62 10.68
CA ARG A 24 36.37 -4.82 11.53
C ARG A 24 35.34 -5.80 10.98
N LEU A 25 35.72 -7.08 10.99
CA LEU A 25 34.80 -8.15 10.62
C LEU A 25 33.72 -8.27 11.70
N THR A 26 32.48 -8.45 11.27
CA THR A 26 31.32 -8.69 12.15
C THR A 26 30.28 -9.49 11.38
N ASP A 27 29.30 -10.01 12.08
CA ASP A 27 28.15 -10.71 11.52
C ASP A 27 26.97 -9.77 11.27
N SER A 28 25.97 -10.26 10.55
CA SER A 28 24.77 -9.51 10.20
C SER A 28 23.93 -9.14 11.43
N ASP A 29 23.94 -9.95 12.48
CA ASP A 29 23.12 -9.72 13.66
C ASP A 29 23.70 -8.62 14.54
N SER A 30 25.05 -8.58 14.69
CA SER A 30 25.75 -7.46 15.34
C SER A 30 25.53 -6.14 14.59
N ILE A 31 25.50 -6.15 13.25
CA ILE A 31 25.17 -4.95 12.47
C ILE A 31 23.72 -4.51 12.76
N LYS A 32 22.77 -5.45 12.79
CA LYS A 32 21.37 -5.15 13.15
C LYS A 32 21.25 -4.56 14.55
N GLU A 33 21.95 -5.11 15.54
CA GLU A 33 21.95 -4.57 16.92
C GLU A 33 22.47 -3.13 16.98
N VAL A 34 23.55 -2.82 16.27
CA VAL A 34 24.06 -1.44 16.19
C VAL A 34 23.07 -0.53 15.48
N LEU A 35 22.44 -0.98 14.37
CA LEU A 35 21.42 -0.21 13.68
C LEU A 35 20.19 0.04 14.56
N ILE A 36 19.79 -0.92 15.40
CA ILE A 36 18.72 -0.74 16.40
C ILE A 36 19.09 0.32 17.45
N GLN A 37 20.35 0.40 17.86
CA GLN A 37 20.81 1.47 18.77
C GLN A 37 20.78 2.85 18.09
N TYR A 38 21.14 2.93 16.81
CA TYR A 38 20.97 4.13 15.99
C TYR A 38 19.50 4.54 15.84
N GLN A 39 18.61 3.58 15.65
CA GLN A 39 17.16 3.82 15.62
C GLN A 39 16.61 4.31 16.96
N LYS A 40 17.15 3.83 18.09
CA LYS A 40 16.81 4.34 19.43
C LYS A 40 17.23 5.79 19.62
N SER A 41 18.40 6.20 19.08
CA SER A 41 18.84 7.59 19.13
C SER A 41 17.99 8.51 18.22
N LEU A 42 17.60 8.03 17.05
CA LEU A 42 16.65 8.71 16.17
C LEU A 42 15.27 8.87 16.84
N LYS A 43 14.81 7.85 17.57
CA LYS A 43 13.57 7.91 18.36
C LYS A 43 13.66 8.97 19.46
N ALA A 44 14.82 9.20 20.05
CA ALA A 44 15.05 10.26 21.03
C ALA A 44 15.01 11.66 20.37
N GLU A 45 15.67 11.84 19.23
CA GLU A 45 15.63 13.12 18.48
C GLU A 45 14.20 13.50 18.03
N PHE A 46 13.46 12.53 17.50
CA PHE A 46 12.04 12.75 17.13
C PHE A 46 11.16 12.95 18.37
N GLY A 47 11.46 12.28 19.48
CA GLY A 47 10.78 12.45 20.75
C GLY A 47 10.91 13.88 21.28
N ASP A 48 12.10 14.47 21.23
CA ASP A 48 12.36 15.85 21.65
C ASP A 48 11.59 16.88 20.81
N ILE A 49 11.52 16.69 19.49
CA ILE A 49 10.75 17.55 18.59
C ILE A 49 9.26 17.47 18.95
N ILE A 50 8.74 16.28 19.09
CA ILE A 50 7.31 16.07 19.42
C ILE A 50 7.00 16.56 20.82
N GLN A 51 7.90 16.40 21.81
CA GLN A 51 7.69 16.88 23.15
C GLN A 51 7.63 18.41 23.20
N LYS A 52 8.49 19.11 22.47
CA LYS A 52 8.44 20.59 22.33
C LYS A 52 7.15 21.05 21.65
N GLU A 53 6.73 20.41 20.58
CA GLU A 53 5.49 20.78 19.86
C GLU A 53 4.25 20.42 20.70
N THR A 54 4.30 19.36 21.51
CA THR A 54 3.23 18.98 22.44
C THR A 54 3.09 19.97 23.58
N GLU A 55 4.19 20.49 24.11
CA GLU A 55 4.19 21.57 25.11
C GLU A 55 3.60 22.85 24.52
N SER A 56 3.93 23.17 23.26
CA SER A 56 3.34 24.28 22.52
C SER A 56 1.82 24.12 22.34
N LEU A 57 1.34 22.91 22.04
CA LEU A 57 -0.10 22.62 21.98
C LEU A 57 -0.79 22.80 23.35
N LYS A 58 -0.17 22.38 24.45
CA LYS A 58 -0.73 22.60 25.80
C LYS A 58 -0.89 24.09 26.10
N MET A 59 0.07 24.94 25.71
CA MET A 59 -0.02 26.39 25.92
C MET A 59 -1.20 27.00 25.11
N ILE A 60 -1.39 26.57 23.86
CA ILE A 60 -2.48 27.06 23.01
C ILE A 60 -3.86 26.69 23.60
N VAL A 61 -3.99 25.48 24.16
CA VAL A 61 -5.24 25.00 24.78
C VAL A 61 -5.52 25.68 26.11
N THR A 62 -4.48 26.03 26.91
CA THR A 62 -4.65 26.72 28.20
C THR A 62 -4.95 28.21 28.05
N ASP A 63 -4.57 28.87 26.96
CA ASP A 63 -4.82 30.29 26.71
C ASP A 63 -6.30 30.62 26.31
N GLY A 64 -7.24 29.72 26.60
CA GLY A 64 -8.67 30.03 26.56
C GLY A 64 -9.30 30.16 25.16
N LYS A 65 -8.59 29.78 24.08
CA LYS A 65 -9.18 29.69 22.73
C LYS A 65 -9.72 28.29 22.39
N GLY A 66 -9.74 27.40 23.37
CA GLY A 66 -10.27 26.04 23.27
C GLY A 66 -11.75 25.94 23.61
N GLY A 67 -12.58 26.84 23.11
CA GLY A 67 -14.01 26.60 23.00
C GLY A 67 -14.20 25.41 22.04
N GLU A 68 -15.22 24.57 22.31
CA GLU A 68 -15.59 23.50 21.40
C GLU A 68 -15.67 24.07 19.98
N ALA A 69 -14.72 23.70 19.11
CA ALA A 69 -14.73 24.13 17.73
C ALA A 69 -15.96 23.50 17.08
N THR A 70 -17.00 24.29 16.87
CA THR A 70 -18.30 23.85 16.37
C THR A 70 -18.45 24.07 14.87
N THR A 71 -17.56 24.86 14.26
CA THR A 71 -17.62 25.14 12.82
C THR A 71 -16.49 24.45 12.07
N GLU A 72 -16.77 24.09 10.82
CA GLU A 72 -15.78 23.48 9.91
C GLU A 72 -14.55 24.39 9.71
N ALA A 73 -14.76 25.72 9.71
CA ALA A 73 -13.69 26.71 9.61
C ALA A 73 -12.75 26.70 10.82
N ASP A 74 -13.27 26.49 12.02
CA ASP A 74 -12.46 26.41 13.25
C ASP A 74 -11.67 25.10 13.30
N LEU A 75 -12.29 23.99 12.89
CA LEU A 75 -11.61 22.69 12.79
C LEU A 75 -10.48 22.72 11.76
N LYS A 76 -10.67 23.43 10.65
CA LYS A 76 -9.64 23.61 9.63
C LYS A 76 -8.45 24.44 10.15
N LYS A 77 -8.70 25.51 10.89
CA LYS A 77 -7.63 26.30 11.54
C LYS A 77 -6.81 25.44 12.52
N ILE A 78 -7.47 24.64 13.36
CA ILE A 78 -6.79 23.72 14.29
C ILE A 78 -5.94 22.69 13.53
N ALA A 79 -6.43 22.19 12.40
CA ALA A 79 -5.71 21.22 11.58
C ALA A 79 -4.49 21.82 10.85
N GLU A 80 -4.47 23.14 10.65
CA GLU A 80 -3.39 23.89 9.98
C GLU A 80 -2.41 24.52 10.98
N ASP A 81 -2.64 24.38 12.30
CA ASP A 81 -1.71 24.87 13.32
C ASP A 81 -0.34 24.20 13.19
N LEU A 82 0.70 25.02 13.20
CA LEU A 82 2.10 24.59 12.98
C LEU A 82 2.53 23.41 13.88
N PRO A 83 2.24 23.39 15.20
CA PRO A 83 2.59 22.24 16.05
C PRO A 83 1.91 20.95 15.63
N VAL A 84 0.62 20.99 15.26
CA VAL A 84 -0.13 19.80 14.83
C VAL A 84 0.42 19.26 13.51
N VAL A 85 0.69 20.15 12.54
CA VAL A 85 1.28 19.81 11.27
C VAL A 85 2.62 19.10 11.46
N ARG A 86 3.49 19.67 12.30
CA ARG A 86 4.81 19.09 12.58
C ARG A 86 4.72 17.73 13.26
N ILE A 87 3.80 17.54 14.21
CA ILE A 87 3.59 16.25 14.87
C ILE A 87 3.18 15.21 13.84
N VAL A 88 2.15 15.48 13.01
CA VAL A 88 1.67 14.52 12.01
C VAL A 88 2.74 14.22 10.96
N ASP A 89 3.43 15.25 10.45
CA ASP A 89 4.52 15.08 9.49
C ASP A 89 5.67 14.25 10.07
N THR A 90 6.01 14.47 11.35
CA THR A 90 7.05 13.70 12.05
C THR A 90 6.64 12.25 12.23
N LEU A 91 5.37 11.98 12.61
CA LEU A 91 4.83 10.63 12.73
C LEU A 91 4.92 9.88 11.38
N ILE A 92 4.52 10.55 10.31
CA ILE A 92 4.55 9.98 8.96
C ILE A 92 6.00 9.70 8.52
N LYS A 93 6.89 10.67 8.65
CA LYS A 93 8.31 10.52 8.29
C LYS A 93 8.98 9.39 9.06
N HIS A 94 8.75 9.33 10.36
CA HIS A 94 9.31 8.29 11.21
C HIS A 94 8.78 6.89 10.82
N ALA A 95 7.49 6.75 10.51
CA ALA A 95 6.92 5.50 10.04
C ALA A 95 7.52 5.03 8.70
N ILE A 96 7.77 5.97 7.77
CA ILE A 96 8.42 5.67 6.48
C ILE A 96 9.85 5.17 6.71
N ILE A 97 10.63 5.84 7.56
CA ILE A 97 12.02 5.46 7.89
C ILE A 97 12.07 4.09 8.57
N GLN A 98 11.11 3.78 9.43
CA GLN A 98 11.01 2.51 10.15
C GLN A 98 10.46 1.36 9.28
N ASN A 99 10.17 1.59 8.00
CA ASN A 99 9.50 0.62 7.12
C ASN A 99 8.19 0.07 7.71
N ALA A 100 7.44 0.92 8.43
CA ALA A 100 6.15 0.52 8.95
C ALA A 100 5.15 0.25 7.83
N SER A 101 4.32 -0.78 7.99
CA SER A 101 3.19 -1.05 7.09
C SER A 101 1.96 -0.23 7.44
N ASP A 102 1.74 0.02 8.74
CA ASP A 102 0.57 0.74 9.23
C ASP A 102 0.95 1.66 10.39
N ILE A 103 0.28 2.82 10.48
CA ILE A 103 0.31 3.74 11.62
C ILE A 103 -1.06 3.69 12.28
N HIS A 104 -1.09 3.42 13.57
CA HIS A 104 -2.29 3.44 14.39
C HIS A 104 -2.24 4.64 15.34
N VAL A 105 -3.27 5.48 15.32
CA VAL A 105 -3.49 6.55 16.30
C VAL A 105 -4.72 6.17 17.11
N GLU A 106 -4.52 5.88 18.39
CA GLU A 106 -5.53 5.26 19.25
C GLU A 106 -5.82 6.14 20.45
N PRO A 107 -7.00 6.78 20.50
CA PRO A 107 -7.40 7.55 21.66
C PRO A 107 -7.70 6.61 22.83
N MET A 108 -7.17 6.95 24.00
CA MET A 108 -7.39 6.30 25.27
C MET A 108 -8.00 7.27 26.28
N GLU A 109 -8.25 6.81 27.49
CA GLU A 109 -8.90 7.60 28.53
C GLU A 109 -8.15 8.90 28.84
N GLU A 110 -6.82 8.87 29.00
CA GLU A 110 -6.01 10.03 29.39
C GLU A 110 -4.99 10.47 28.34
N GLN A 111 -4.78 9.66 27.29
CA GLN A 111 -3.72 9.87 26.30
C GLN A 111 -4.12 9.35 24.93
N VAL A 112 -3.29 9.67 23.91
CA VAL A 112 -3.37 9.09 22.58
C VAL A 112 -2.14 8.22 22.37
N LEU A 113 -2.33 6.94 22.13
CA LEU A 113 -1.26 6.00 21.81
C LEU A 113 -1.05 5.94 20.29
N VAL A 114 0.18 6.15 19.87
CA VAL A 114 0.59 5.94 18.48
C VAL A 114 1.41 4.65 18.40
N ARG A 115 1.01 3.76 17.49
CA ARG A 115 1.72 2.50 17.25
C ARG A 115 2.05 2.34 15.78
N TYR A 116 3.17 1.72 15.50
CA TYR A 116 3.56 1.29 14.15
C TYR A 116 3.50 -0.21 14.03
N ARG A 117 3.02 -0.69 12.90
CA ARG A 117 3.15 -2.09 12.52
C ARG A 117 4.42 -2.24 11.70
N ILE A 118 5.39 -2.98 12.23
CA ILE A 118 6.68 -3.27 11.60
C ILE A 118 6.81 -4.79 11.57
N ASP A 119 7.10 -5.35 10.39
CA ASP A 119 7.21 -6.81 10.16
C ASP A 119 6.01 -7.61 10.72
N GLY A 120 4.81 -7.04 10.58
CA GLY A 120 3.56 -7.65 11.03
C GLY A 120 3.22 -7.44 12.52
N LEU A 121 4.16 -6.94 13.35
CA LEU A 121 3.98 -6.72 14.78
C LEU A 121 3.71 -5.24 15.09
N LEU A 122 2.84 -4.99 16.05
CA LEU A 122 2.58 -3.63 16.56
C LEU A 122 3.60 -3.25 17.63
N HIS A 123 4.22 -2.08 17.45
CA HIS A 123 5.16 -1.49 18.39
C HIS A 123 4.65 -0.12 18.85
N ASP A 124 4.72 0.15 20.14
CA ASP A 124 4.40 1.45 20.68
C ASP A 124 5.47 2.45 20.23
N ALA A 125 5.02 3.45 19.47
CA ALA A 125 5.90 4.49 18.95
C ALA A 125 6.01 5.66 19.93
N MET A 126 4.87 6.18 20.37
CA MET A 126 4.81 7.29 21.34
C MET A 126 3.45 7.42 21.98
N MET A 127 3.43 8.18 23.07
CA MET A 127 2.23 8.62 23.76
C MET A 127 2.11 10.14 23.66
N LEU A 128 0.92 10.62 23.34
CA LEU A 128 0.60 12.05 23.22
C LEU A 128 -0.50 12.40 24.21
N PRO A 129 -0.57 13.64 24.67
CA PRO A 129 -1.66 14.10 25.55
C PRO A 129 -3.02 13.92 24.87
N LYS A 130 -4.05 13.64 25.65
CA LYS A 130 -5.43 13.47 25.15
C LYS A 130 -5.89 14.66 24.29
N GLN A 131 -5.50 15.88 24.67
CA GLN A 131 -5.86 17.12 23.97
C GLN A 131 -5.32 17.16 22.52
N ALA A 132 -4.24 16.44 22.20
CA ALA A 132 -3.70 16.38 20.85
C ALA A 132 -4.56 15.53 19.90
N GLY A 133 -5.36 14.59 20.42
CA GLY A 133 -6.14 13.65 19.63
C GLY A 133 -7.05 14.31 18.59
N PRO A 134 -7.97 15.22 19.01
CA PRO A 134 -8.86 15.89 18.06
C PRO A 134 -8.13 16.69 16.97
N SER A 135 -7.02 17.33 17.31
CA SER A 135 -6.23 18.13 16.38
C SER A 135 -5.50 17.25 15.36
N ILE A 136 -4.94 16.13 15.80
CA ILE A 136 -4.31 15.13 14.92
C ILE A 136 -5.34 14.51 13.98
N SER A 137 -6.53 14.16 14.51
CA SER A 137 -7.63 13.64 13.70
C SER A 137 -8.05 14.64 12.62
N ALA A 138 -8.24 15.91 12.99
CA ALA A 138 -8.57 16.96 12.05
C ALA A 138 -7.50 17.13 10.97
N ARG A 139 -6.22 17.13 11.33
CA ARG A 139 -5.11 17.22 10.36
C ARG A 139 -5.11 16.05 9.37
N ILE A 140 -5.27 14.82 9.85
CA ILE A 140 -5.33 13.64 9.00
C ILE A 140 -6.56 13.67 8.09
N LYS A 141 -7.72 14.13 8.58
CA LYS A 141 -8.92 14.34 7.76
C LYS A 141 -8.68 15.36 6.64
N VAL A 142 -8.03 16.49 6.96
CA VAL A 142 -7.66 17.49 5.93
C VAL A 142 -6.76 16.88 4.86
N LEU A 143 -5.69 16.17 5.27
CA LEU A 143 -4.78 15.51 4.33
C LEU A 143 -5.50 14.50 3.42
N SER A 144 -6.51 13.81 3.97
CA SER A 144 -7.25 12.74 3.29
C SER A 144 -8.53 13.22 2.60
N ASN A 145 -8.80 14.53 2.62
CA ASN A 145 -10.02 15.16 2.08
C ASN A 145 -11.32 14.56 2.65
N LEU A 146 -11.33 14.33 3.97
CA LEU A 146 -12.47 13.79 4.72
C LEU A 146 -13.24 14.90 5.41
N LYS A 147 -14.50 14.62 5.79
CA LYS A 147 -15.37 15.57 6.50
C LYS A 147 -14.87 15.81 7.92
N LEU A 148 -14.61 17.07 8.26
CA LEU A 148 -14.09 17.47 9.56
C LEU A 148 -15.16 17.44 10.66
N ASP A 149 -16.38 17.80 10.31
CA ASP A 149 -17.55 17.90 11.20
C ASP A 149 -18.18 16.54 11.52
N GLU A 150 -17.99 15.53 10.68
CA GLU A 150 -18.53 14.19 10.94
C GLU A 150 -17.58 13.38 11.84
N LYS A 151 -18.04 13.11 13.07
CA LYS A 151 -17.31 12.35 14.10
C LYS A 151 -18.03 11.06 14.53
N ARG A 152 -19.21 10.78 13.98
CA ARG A 152 -20.07 9.67 14.38
C ARG A 152 -20.05 8.50 13.44
N LEU A 153 -19.63 8.73 12.20
CA LEU A 153 -19.58 7.71 11.15
C LEU A 153 -18.14 7.39 10.78
N PRO A 154 -17.86 6.13 10.42
CA PRO A 154 -16.57 5.77 9.82
C PRO A 154 -16.31 6.56 8.54
N GLN A 155 -15.05 6.88 8.29
CA GLN A 155 -14.63 7.56 7.07
C GLN A 155 -13.35 6.91 6.53
N ASP A 156 -13.31 6.74 5.22
CA ASP A 156 -12.13 6.23 4.51
C ASP A 156 -11.63 7.27 3.50
N GLY A 157 -10.30 7.42 3.40
CA GLY A 157 -9.68 8.39 2.53
C GLY A 157 -8.29 8.01 2.11
N ARG A 158 -7.65 8.89 1.37
CA ARG A 158 -6.28 8.70 0.87
C ARG A 158 -5.56 10.03 0.76
N PHE A 159 -4.25 10.00 0.98
CA PHE A 159 -3.37 11.11 0.66
C PHE A 159 -1.99 10.60 0.25
N LYS A 160 -1.17 11.47 -0.33
CA LYS A 160 0.20 11.16 -0.76
C LYS A 160 1.19 12.12 -0.11
N VAL A 161 2.37 11.60 0.17
CA VAL A 161 3.50 12.38 0.68
C VAL A 161 4.71 12.09 -0.21
N ASP A 162 5.38 13.16 -0.64
CA ASP A 162 6.67 13.07 -1.32
C ASP A 162 7.79 13.22 -0.29
N MET A 163 8.63 12.20 -0.16
CA MET A 163 9.77 12.22 0.74
C MET A 163 11.01 11.62 0.06
N ASN A 164 12.09 12.40 -0.04
CA ASN A 164 13.36 11.96 -0.61
C ASN A 164 13.25 11.32 -2.02
N ASN A 165 12.43 11.87 -2.89
CA ASN A 165 12.09 11.34 -4.22
C ASN A 165 11.29 10.03 -4.20
N GLU A 166 10.82 9.58 -3.04
CA GLU A 166 9.86 8.48 -2.93
C GLU A 166 8.45 9.04 -2.74
N LYS A 167 7.51 8.56 -3.53
CA LYS A 167 6.09 8.83 -3.35
C LYS A 167 5.48 7.72 -2.49
N VAL A 168 4.95 8.11 -1.34
CA VAL A 168 4.27 7.19 -0.43
C VAL A 168 2.80 7.58 -0.36
N SER A 169 1.94 6.67 -0.75
CA SER A 169 0.49 6.80 -0.61
C SER A 169 0.04 6.27 0.75
N PHE A 170 -0.93 6.92 1.34
CA PHE A 170 -1.55 6.50 2.60
C PHE A 170 -3.05 6.21 2.37
N ARG A 171 -3.47 5.01 2.72
CA ARG A 171 -4.89 4.68 2.86
C ARG A 171 -5.28 4.88 4.32
N VAL A 172 -6.25 5.75 4.56
CA VAL A 172 -6.69 6.17 5.89
C VAL A 172 -8.06 5.59 6.16
N SER A 173 -8.22 4.99 7.33
CA SER A 173 -9.53 4.61 7.86
C SER A 173 -9.71 5.21 9.25
N ILE A 174 -10.82 5.90 9.47
CA ILE A 174 -11.18 6.55 10.72
C ILE A 174 -12.43 5.87 11.27
N LEU A 175 -12.34 5.44 12.52
CA LEU A 175 -13.43 4.78 13.23
C LEU A 175 -13.73 5.53 14.53
N PRO A 176 -14.97 5.99 14.73
CA PRO A 176 -15.40 6.52 16.03
C PRO A 176 -15.29 5.45 17.12
N THR A 177 -14.67 5.80 18.24
CA THR A 177 -14.54 4.94 19.42
C THR A 177 -15.00 5.69 20.67
N TYR A 178 -15.05 5.01 21.80
CA TYR A 178 -15.52 5.60 23.06
C TYR A 178 -14.72 6.84 23.51
N TYR A 179 -13.39 6.83 23.31
CA TYR A 179 -12.51 7.92 23.73
C TYR A 179 -12.17 8.91 22.62
N GLY A 180 -12.73 8.75 21.42
CA GLY A 180 -12.46 9.60 20.26
C GLY A 180 -12.35 8.83 18.96
N GLU A 181 -11.71 9.40 17.95
CA GLU A 181 -11.57 8.78 16.64
C GLU A 181 -10.26 7.97 16.57
N LYS A 182 -10.39 6.66 16.40
CA LYS A 182 -9.25 5.79 16.05
C LYS A 182 -8.92 5.95 14.58
N ILE A 183 -7.65 6.10 14.27
CA ILE A 183 -7.17 6.25 12.90
C ILE A 183 -6.17 5.14 12.59
N VAL A 184 -6.32 4.54 11.44
CA VAL A 184 -5.34 3.62 10.87
C VAL A 184 -4.93 4.14 9.50
N MET A 185 -3.63 4.31 9.31
CA MET A 185 -3.06 4.74 8.03
C MET A 185 -2.14 3.65 7.51
N ARG A 186 -2.51 3.02 6.40
CA ARG A 186 -1.67 2.02 5.72
C ARG A 186 -0.75 2.71 4.73
N LEU A 187 0.54 2.39 4.82
CA LEU A 187 1.57 2.89 3.90
C LEU A 187 1.60 2.01 2.65
N LEU A 188 1.48 2.64 1.49
CA LEU A 188 1.60 2.01 0.19
C LEU A 188 2.72 2.71 -0.55
N ARG A 189 3.87 2.05 -0.70
CA ARG A 189 5.01 2.59 -1.43
C ARG A 189 4.75 2.44 -2.92
N GLU A 190 4.84 3.54 -3.67
CA GLU A 190 4.58 3.54 -5.11
C GLU A 190 5.78 3.02 -5.94
N ASN A 191 6.89 2.64 -5.31
CA ASN A 191 8.10 2.16 -5.98
C ASN A 191 8.01 0.67 -6.36
N ILE A 192 6.93 0.26 -7.02
CA ILE A 192 6.81 -1.09 -7.60
C ILE A 192 7.15 -1.07 -9.11
N SER A 193 7.46 0.10 -9.69
CA SER A 193 7.98 0.19 -11.04
C SER A 193 9.39 -0.43 -11.08
N GLY A 194 9.57 -1.44 -11.92
CA GLY A 194 10.84 -2.12 -12.13
C GLY A 194 10.98 -3.48 -11.45
N PHE A 195 9.94 -4.04 -10.84
CA PHE A 195 9.96 -5.45 -10.49
C PHE A 195 9.92 -6.29 -11.77
N THR A 196 10.82 -7.25 -11.86
CA THR A 196 10.76 -8.29 -12.87
C THR A 196 10.11 -9.54 -12.29
N LEU A 197 9.66 -10.44 -13.15
CA LEU A 197 9.11 -11.72 -12.69
C LEU A 197 10.16 -12.54 -11.94
N GLU A 198 11.45 -12.43 -12.34
CA GLU A 198 12.57 -13.05 -11.65
C GLU A 198 12.77 -12.49 -10.24
N TYR A 199 12.61 -11.17 -10.07
CA TYR A 199 12.63 -10.54 -8.74
C TYR A 199 11.51 -11.04 -7.82
N LEU A 200 10.37 -11.41 -8.42
CA LEU A 200 9.26 -12.05 -7.71
C LEU A 200 9.48 -13.56 -7.51
N HIS A 201 10.69 -14.06 -7.78
CA HIS A 201 11.10 -15.46 -7.66
C HIS A 201 10.33 -16.43 -8.57
N PHE A 202 9.83 -15.96 -9.72
CA PHE A 202 9.42 -16.86 -10.77
C PHE A 202 10.65 -17.36 -11.55
N HIS A 203 10.83 -18.68 -11.65
CA HIS A 203 12.01 -19.29 -12.27
C HIS A 203 11.63 -20.48 -13.15
N GLY A 204 12.56 -20.84 -14.05
CA GLY A 204 12.48 -22.04 -14.89
C GLY A 204 11.22 -22.10 -15.74
N GLU A 205 10.62 -23.28 -15.85
CA GLU A 205 9.45 -23.52 -16.69
C GLU A 205 8.25 -22.63 -16.35
N SER A 206 8.05 -22.28 -15.08
CA SER A 206 6.96 -21.39 -14.67
C SER A 206 7.14 -19.99 -15.27
N LEU A 207 8.34 -19.44 -15.23
CA LEU A 207 8.67 -18.15 -15.83
C LEU A 207 8.47 -18.17 -17.35
N GLU A 208 8.97 -19.20 -18.03
CA GLU A 208 8.80 -19.36 -19.49
C GLU A 208 7.33 -19.44 -19.90
N ARG A 209 6.51 -20.17 -19.14
CA ARG A 209 5.06 -20.26 -19.38
C ARG A 209 4.36 -18.93 -19.20
N ILE A 210 4.75 -18.14 -18.18
CA ILE A 210 4.18 -16.80 -17.98
C ILE A 210 4.55 -15.89 -19.14
N HIS A 211 5.83 -15.84 -19.55
CA HIS A 211 6.25 -15.04 -20.71
C HIS A 211 5.54 -15.46 -21.99
N LYS A 212 5.32 -16.76 -22.20
CA LYS A 212 4.53 -17.24 -23.34
C LYS A 212 3.10 -16.74 -23.30
N ALA A 213 2.45 -16.77 -22.13
CA ALA A 213 1.08 -16.27 -21.98
C ALA A 213 0.99 -14.75 -22.15
N LEU A 214 1.99 -13.98 -21.69
CA LEU A 214 2.03 -12.53 -21.86
C LEU A 214 2.22 -12.10 -23.33
N ASN A 215 2.74 -12.96 -24.20
CA ASN A 215 2.87 -12.70 -25.63
C ASN A 215 1.61 -13.03 -26.45
N LEU A 216 0.54 -13.51 -25.81
CA LEU A 216 -0.73 -13.75 -26.48
C LEU A 216 -1.49 -12.43 -26.66
N SER A 217 -2.18 -12.30 -27.79
CA SER A 217 -3.04 -11.14 -28.04
C SER A 217 -4.43 -11.27 -27.39
N THR A 218 -4.82 -12.49 -27.06
CA THR A 218 -6.17 -12.81 -26.52
C THR A 218 -6.06 -13.97 -25.55
N GLY A 219 -7.00 -14.04 -24.62
CA GLY A 219 -7.06 -15.13 -23.64
C GLY A 219 -7.11 -14.62 -22.19
N MET A 220 -6.91 -15.51 -21.25
CA MET A 220 -7.04 -15.19 -19.83
C MET A 220 -5.86 -15.70 -19.01
N ILE A 221 -5.27 -14.81 -18.22
CA ILE A 221 -4.22 -15.09 -17.23
C ILE A 221 -4.84 -14.89 -15.86
N LEU A 222 -4.85 -15.94 -15.02
CA LEU A 222 -5.38 -15.86 -13.65
C LEU A 222 -4.30 -16.05 -12.62
N THR A 223 -4.30 -15.23 -11.56
CA THR A 223 -3.51 -15.46 -10.36
C THR A 223 -4.43 -15.86 -9.20
N THR A 224 -4.04 -16.89 -8.46
CA THR A 224 -4.81 -17.43 -7.34
C THR A 224 -3.97 -17.51 -6.07
N GLY A 225 -4.62 -17.50 -4.93
CA GLY A 225 -3.97 -17.59 -3.62
C GLY A 225 -4.72 -16.83 -2.54
N PRO A 226 -4.34 -16.98 -1.27
CA PRO A 226 -4.94 -16.23 -0.17
C PRO A 226 -4.64 -14.73 -0.24
N THR A 227 -5.30 -13.97 0.60
CA THR A 227 -4.95 -12.56 0.82
C THR A 227 -3.50 -12.45 1.30
N GLY A 228 -2.76 -11.46 0.75
CA GLY A 228 -1.35 -11.25 1.09
C GLY A 228 -0.36 -12.21 0.42
N SER A 229 -0.78 -13.02 -0.57
CA SER A 229 0.13 -13.88 -1.32
C SER A 229 0.86 -13.19 -2.49
N GLY A 230 0.70 -11.88 -2.67
CA GLY A 230 1.38 -11.11 -3.71
C GLY A 230 0.70 -11.12 -5.08
N LYS A 231 -0.56 -11.58 -5.20
CA LYS A 231 -1.30 -11.64 -6.48
C LYS A 231 -1.32 -10.31 -7.23
N THR A 232 -1.69 -9.24 -6.55
CA THR A 232 -1.75 -7.89 -7.14
C THR A 232 -0.37 -7.43 -7.61
N THR A 233 0.67 -7.69 -6.81
CA THR A 233 2.06 -7.38 -7.18
C THR A 233 2.46 -8.09 -8.47
N SER A 234 2.15 -9.40 -8.58
CA SER A 234 2.45 -10.17 -9.79
C SER A 234 1.66 -9.66 -11.00
N LEU A 235 0.36 -9.34 -10.84
CA LEU A 235 -0.43 -8.78 -11.94
C LEU A 235 0.12 -7.43 -12.40
N TYR A 236 0.48 -6.55 -11.48
CA TYR A 236 1.03 -5.24 -11.82
C TYR A 236 2.40 -5.35 -12.48
N THR A 237 3.24 -6.30 -12.05
CA THR A 237 4.50 -6.60 -12.74
C THR A 237 4.26 -7.09 -14.18
N MET A 238 3.25 -7.93 -14.39
CA MET A 238 2.85 -8.37 -15.73
C MET A 238 2.32 -7.20 -16.57
N LEU A 239 1.51 -6.32 -15.97
CA LEU A 239 1.03 -5.11 -16.66
C LEU A 239 2.17 -4.16 -17.02
N ASP A 240 3.19 -4.02 -16.15
CA ASP A 240 4.35 -3.18 -16.42
C ASP A 240 5.17 -3.71 -17.61
N ILE A 241 5.33 -5.04 -17.71
CA ILE A 241 5.98 -5.71 -18.85
C ILE A 241 5.19 -5.46 -20.15
N LEU A 242 3.87 -5.51 -20.08
CA LEU A 242 2.96 -5.33 -21.24
C LEU A 242 2.76 -3.85 -21.60
N ASN A 243 3.16 -2.91 -20.75
CA ASN A 243 2.89 -1.49 -20.89
C ASN A 243 3.82 -0.83 -21.91
N GLN A 244 3.54 -1.09 -23.17
CA GLN A 244 4.26 -0.53 -24.31
C GLN A 244 3.51 0.67 -24.92
N PRO A 245 4.20 1.55 -25.68
CA PRO A 245 3.60 2.74 -26.28
C PRO A 245 2.39 2.50 -27.19
N ASP A 246 2.32 1.36 -27.80
CA ASP A 246 1.34 0.91 -28.78
C ASP A 246 0.24 0.02 -28.19
N VAL A 247 0.22 -0.19 -26.88
CA VAL A 247 -0.73 -1.05 -26.18
C VAL A 247 -1.66 -0.22 -25.30
N ASN A 248 -2.98 -0.39 -25.47
CA ASN A 248 -4.00 0.24 -24.63
C ASN A 248 -4.40 -0.69 -23.49
N ILE A 249 -3.95 -0.35 -22.27
CA ILE A 249 -4.25 -1.13 -21.07
C ILE A 249 -5.29 -0.41 -20.21
N SER A 250 -6.34 -1.11 -19.85
CA SER A 250 -7.39 -0.60 -18.96
C SER A 250 -7.65 -1.54 -17.81
N THR A 251 -7.89 -0.99 -16.61
CA THR A 251 -8.14 -1.80 -15.41
C THR A 251 -9.44 -1.41 -14.71
N ILE A 252 -10.04 -2.37 -14.01
CA ILE A 252 -11.13 -2.16 -13.04
C ILE A 252 -10.77 -2.84 -11.73
N GLU A 253 -10.72 -2.08 -10.61
CA GLU A 253 -10.09 -2.49 -9.35
C GLU A 253 -10.89 -2.08 -8.11
N ASP A 254 -10.67 -2.79 -6.99
CA ASP A 254 -11.33 -2.51 -5.70
C ASP A 254 -10.36 -2.67 -4.50
N PRO A 255 -9.59 -1.66 -4.17
CA PRO A 255 -9.31 -0.44 -4.91
C PRO A 255 -8.05 -0.55 -5.80
N ILE A 256 -7.74 0.51 -6.57
CA ILE A 256 -6.41 0.69 -7.18
C ILE A 256 -5.38 0.79 -6.05
N GLU A 257 -4.38 -0.08 -6.04
CA GLU A 257 -3.35 -0.09 -5.00
C GLU A 257 -2.32 1.02 -5.21
N TYR A 258 -1.83 1.19 -6.44
CA TYR A 258 -0.97 2.31 -6.85
C TYR A 258 -1.17 2.64 -8.33
N GLN A 259 -0.85 3.87 -8.70
CA GLN A 259 -1.03 4.37 -10.06
C GLN A 259 0.14 3.95 -10.96
N MET A 260 -0.19 3.44 -12.12
CA MET A 260 0.75 3.10 -13.18
C MET A 260 0.64 4.11 -14.32
N ALA A 261 1.79 4.65 -14.76
CA ALA A 261 1.81 5.56 -15.90
C ALA A 261 1.31 4.84 -17.15
N ARG A 262 0.55 5.55 -18.01
CA ARG A 262 -0.01 5.05 -19.27
C ARG A 262 -1.04 3.93 -19.16
N ILE A 263 -1.51 3.55 -17.98
CA ILE A 263 -2.58 2.59 -17.75
C ILE A 263 -3.83 3.34 -17.29
N ASN A 264 -4.96 3.04 -17.91
CA ASN A 264 -6.26 3.63 -17.57
C ASN A 264 -6.90 2.84 -16.42
N GLN A 265 -6.62 3.25 -15.19
CA GLN A 265 -7.06 2.55 -13.99
C GLN A 265 -8.38 3.12 -13.46
N THR A 266 -9.37 2.27 -13.21
CA THR A 266 -10.68 2.65 -12.71
C THR A 266 -11.03 1.90 -11.42
N ASN A 267 -11.52 2.63 -10.40
CA ASN A 267 -12.05 2.02 -9.18
C ASN A 267 -13.53 1.65 -9.35
N VAL A 268 -13.94 0.51 -8.83
CA VAL A 268 -15.35 0.23 -8.57
C VAL A 268 -15.92 1.22 -7.55
N ARG A 269 -17.21 1.51 -7.64
CA ARG A 269 -17.95 2.35 -6.70
C ARG A 269 -19.32 1.76 -6.45
N PRO A 270 -19.41 0.76 -5.57
CA PRO A 270 -20.69 0.06 -5.33
C PRO A 270 -21.80 0.98 -4.85
N GLU A 271 -21.46 2.05 -4.13
CA GLU A 271 -22.37 3.05 -3.60
C GLU A 271 -23.19 3.81 -4.68
N ILE A 272 -22.67 3.84 -5.90
CA ILE A 272 -23.36 4.42 -7.07
C ILE A 272 -23.70 3.36 -8.14
N GLY A 273 -23.60 2.07 -7.79
CA GLY A 273 -23.89 0.96 -8.70
C GLY A 273 -22.78 0.63 -9.70
N PHE A 274 -21.61 1.24 -9.61
CA PHE A 274 -20.47 0.98 -10.50
C PHE A 274 -19.69 -0.23 -10.00
N SER A 275 -20.09 -1.43 -10.45
CA SER A 275 -19.50 -2.74 -10.10
C SER A 275 -18.42 -3.17 -11.09
N PHE A 276 -17.73 -4.29 -10.80
CA PHE A 276 -16.80 -4.94 -11.74
C PHE A 276 -17.47 -5.26 -13.07
N ALA A 277 -18.67 -5.86 -13.03
CA ALA A 277 -19.44 -6.20 -14.23
C ALA A 277 -19.76 -4.96 -15.08
N GLN A 278 -20.21 -3.87 -14.45
CA GLN A 278 -20.48 -2.62 -15.15
C GLN A 278 -19.20 -2.01 -15.73
N GLY A 279 -18.08 -2.10 -14.99
CA GLY A 279 -16.77 -1.65 -15.45
C GLY A 279 -16.32 -2.41 -16.71
N ILE A 280 -16.34 -3.74 -16.71
CA ILE A 280 -15.94 -4.55 -17.87
C ILE A 280 -16.80 -4.22 -19.09
N ARG A 281 -18.14 -4.12 -18.94
CA ARG A 281 -19.03 -3.72 -20.05
C ARG A 281 -18.66 -2.37 -20.66
N THR A 282 -18.09 -1.48 -19.85
CA THR A 282 -17.68 -0.16 -20.33
C THR A 282 -16.29 -0.22 -20.96
N LEU A 283 -15.35 -0.93 -20.33
CA LEU A 283 -13.97 -1.05 -20.80
C LEU A 283 -13.87 -1.68 -22.19
N VAL A 284 -14.63 -2.74 -22.49
CA VAL A 284 -14.61 -3.39 -23.82
C VAL A 284 -15.04 -2.46 -24.97
N ARG A 285 -15.62 -1.29 -24.67
CA ARG A 285 -15.96 -0.26 -25.66
C ARG A 285 -14.95 0.88 -25.73
N GLN A 286 -13.86 0.79 -24.98
CA GLN A 286 -12.79 1.79 -24.94
C GLN A 286 -11.56 1.36 -25.74
N ASP A 287 -11.75 0.39 -26.66
CA ASP A 287 -10.71 -0.14 -27.54
C ASP A 287 -9.44 -0.60 -26.77
N PRO A 288 -9.58 -1.42 -25.70
CA PRO A 288 -8.44 -1.91 -24.98
C PRO A 288 -7.83 -3.14 -25.67
N ASP A 289 -6.51 -3.25 -25.67
CA ASP A 289 -5.82 -4.50 -26.01
C ASP A 289 -5.79 -5.44 -24.79
N ILE A 290 -5.62 -4.85 -23.61
CA ILE A 290 -5.49 -5.58 -22.35
C ILE A 290 -6.45 -5.04 -21.30
N ILE A 291 -7.17 -5.95 -20.67
CA ILE A 291 -8.10 -5.63 -19.56
C ILE A 291 -7.64 -6.35 -18.30
N MET A 292 -7.37 -5.60 -17.23
CA MET A 292 -7.17 -6.20 -15.91
C MET A 292 -8.42 -6.02 -15.05
N VAL A 293 -8.96 -7.12 -14.57
CA VAL A 293 -10.04 -7.16 -13.60
C VAL A 293 -9.45 -7.54 -12.25
N GLY A 294 -9.50 -6.64 -11.26
CA GLY A 294 -8.87 -6.84 -9.97
C GLY A 294 -9.16 -8.20 -9.36
N GLU A 295 -10.43 -8.61 -9.43
CA GLU A 295 -10.84 -9.96 -9.01
C GLU A 295 -12.18 -10.39 -9.64
N ILE A 296 -12.37 -11.70 -9.75
CA ILE A 296 -13.63 -12.32 -10.14
C ILE A 296 -14.27 -12.96 -8.90
N ARG A 297 -15.43 -12.41 -8.47
CA ARG A 297 -16.16 -12.88 -7.29
C ARG A 297 -17.50 -13.53 -7.60
N ASP A 298 -18.11 -13.17 -8.73
CA ASP A 298 -19.47 -13.54 -9.08
C ASP A 298 -19.60 -14.02 -10.53
N ASN A 299 -20.75 -14.63 -10.83
CA ASN A 299 -21.02 -15.24 -12.13
C ASN A 299 -21.05 -14.22 -13.27
N GLU A 300 -21.54 -13.01 -13.01
CA GLU A 300 -21.67 -11.98 -14.03
C GLU A 300 -20.30 -11.46 -14.46
N THR A 301 -19.44 -11.15 -13.48
CA THR A 301 -18.05 -10.73 -13.72
C THR A 301 -17.25 -11.82 -14.43
N ALA A 302 -17.45 -13.10 -14.04
CA ALA A 302 -16.79 -14.24 -14.68
C ALA A 302 -17.18 -14.37 -16.16
N ALA A 303 -18.47 -14.32 -16.46
CA ALA A 303 -18.98 -14.42 -17.84
C ALA A 303 -18.46 -13.27 -18.70
N LEU A 304 -18.44 -12.04 -18.19
CA LEU A 304 -17.96 -10.88 -18.93
C LEU A 304 -16.45 -10.92 -19.18
N ALA A 305 -15.65 -11.37 -18.20
CA ALA A 305 -14.22 -11.52 -18.35
C ALA A 305 -13.87 -12.59 -19.41
N VAL A 306 -14.54 -13.73 -19.37
CA VAL A 306 -14.39 -14.80 -20.38
C VAL A 306 -14.81 -14.30 -21.76
N ASN A 307 -15.94 -13.59 -21.89
CA ASN A 307 -16.36 -13.01 -23.16
C ASN A 307 -15.36 -11.98 -23.70
N ALA A 308 -14.78 -11.14 -22.86
CA ALA A 308 -13.73 -10.22 -23.27
C ALA A 308 -12.50 -10.97 -23.83
N ALA A 309 -12.06 -12.05 -23.14
CA ALA A 309 -10.98 -12.91 -23.60
C ALA A 309 -11.28 -13.59 -24.96
N LEU A 310 -12.54 -13.98 -25.21
CA LEU A 310 -12.97 -14.55 -26.49
C LEU A 310 -13.03 -13.52 -27.64
N THR A 311 -13.29 -12.26 -27.31
CA THR A 311 -13.56 -11.21 -28.30
C THR A 311 -12.34 -10.33 -28.60
N GLY A 312 -11.14 -10.84 -28.37
CA GLY A 312 -9.92 -10.20 -28.86
C GLY A 312 -9.10 -9.46 -27.81
N HIS A 313 -9.35 -9.69 -26.52
CA HIS A 313 -8.61 -9.02 -25.44
C HIS A 313 -7.77 -10.00 -24.62
N LEU A 314 -6.60 -9.60 -24.19
CA LEU A 314 -5.86 -10.31 -23.13
C LEU A 314 -6.42 -9.88 -21.77
N VAL A 315 -7.01 -10.80 -21.02
CA VAL A 315 -7.63 -10.52 -19.72
C VAL A 315 -6.75 -11.04 -18.59
N LEU A 316 -6.36 -10.16 -17.67
CA LEU A 316 -5.65 -10.52 -16.43
C LEU A 316 -6.60 -10.39 -15.25
N SER A 317 -6.63 -11.37 -14.34
CA SER A 317 -7.46 -11.26 -13.15
C SER A 317 -6.95 -12.10 -11.97
N THR A 318 -7.60 -11.91 -10.81
CA THR A 318 -7.40 -12.78 -9.64
C THR A 318 -8.64 -13.60 -9.35
N LEU A 319 -8.41 -14.78 -8.77
CA LEU A 319 -9.44 -15.64 -8.25
C LEU A 319 -9.07 -16.12 -6.85
N HIS A 320 -10.02 -16.14 -5.93
CA HIS A 320 -9.78 -16.65 -4.57
C HIS A 320 -9.96 -18.16 -4.52
N THR A 321 -8.88 -18.90 -4.81
CA THR A 321 -8.82 -20.36 -4.65
C THR A 321 -7.51 -20.76 -3.96
N ASN A 322 -7.50 -21.96 -3.36
CA ASN A 322 -6.35 -22.45 -2.61
C ASN A 322 -5.21 -22.99 -3.51
N SER A 323 -5.49 -23.27 -4.77
CA SER A 323 -4.52 -23.78 -5.75
C SER A 323 -4.89 -23.35 -7.15
N ALA A 324 -3.93 -23.39 -8.08
CA ALA A 324 -4.18 -23.12 -9.48
C ALA A 324 -5.23 -24.07 -10.09
N ALA A 325 -5.15 -25.36 -9.78
CA ALA A 325 -6.13 -26.35 -10.25
C ALA A 325 -7.55 -26.08 -9.73
N GLY A 326 -7.67 -25.47 -8.53
CA GLY A 326 -8.95 -25.07 -7.95
C GLY A 326 -9.67 -23.94 -8.67
N ALA A 327 -8.98 -23.23 -9.57
CA ALA A 327 -9.60 -22.15 -10.36
C ALA A 327 -10.67 -22.69 -11.32
N ILE A 328 -10.41 -23.83 -11.95
CA ILE A 328 -11.33 -24.44 -12.92
C ILE A 328 -12.68 -24.77 -12.29
N PRO A 329 -12.76 -25.60 -11.22
CA PRO A 329 -14.05 -25.87 -10.59
C PRO A 329 -14.72 -24.60 -10.05
N ARG A 330 -13.95 -23.62 -9.57
CA ARG A 330 -14.52 -22.36 -9.11
C ARG A 330 -15.21 -21.56 -10.22
N LEU A 331 -14.62 -21.51 -11.41
CA LEU A 331 -15.25 -20.86 -12.57
C LEU A 331 -16.47 -21.65 -13.07
N LEU A 332 -16.44 -22.99 -12.99
CA LEU A 332 -17.60 -23.82 -13.28
C LEU A 332 -18.75 -23.56 -12.29
N ASP A 333 -18.45 -23.42 -11.01
CA ASP A 333 -19.43 -23.03 -9.97
C ASP A 333 -20.03 -21.64 -10.27
N MET A 334 -19.25 -20.75 -10.87
CA MET A 334 -19.70 -19.45 -11.37
C MET A 334 -20.43 -19.56 -12.73
N LYS A 335 -20.82 -20.78 -13.16
CA LYS A 335 -21.61 -21.06 -14.38
C LYS A 335 -20.91 -20.68 -15.68
N VAL A 336 -19.58 -20.62 -15.69
CA VAL A 336 -18.84 -20.51 -16.94
C VAL A 336 -18.83 -21.88 -17.62
N GLU A 337 -19.18 -21.88 -18.89
CA GLU A 337 -19.27 -23.13 -19.69
C GLU A 337 -17.87 -23.74 -19.87
N PRO A 338 -17.72 -25.08 -19.73
CA PRO A 338 -16.42 -25.76 -19.81
C PRO A 338 -15.67 -25.50 -21.13
N PHE A 339 -16.36 -25.44 -22.25
CA PHE A 339 -15.76 -25.22 -23.56
C PHE A 339 -15.19 -23.81 -23.71
N LEU A 340 -15.82 -22.82 -23.04
CA LEU A 340 -15.33 -21.44 -23.01
C LEU A 340 -14.02 -21.35 -22.20
N LEU A 341 -13.96 -22.02 -21.05
CA LEU A 341 -12.73 -22.09 -20.26
C LEU A 341 -11.58 -22.75 -21.04
N ALA A 342 -11.86 -23.85 -21.72
CA ALA A 342 -10.85 -24.56 -22.50
C ALA A 342 -10.25 -23.71 -23.66
N SER A 343 -11.04 -22.75 -24.17
CA SER A 343 -10.61 -21.88 -25.27
C SER A 343 -10.04 -20.53 -24.83
N THR A 344 -10.21 -20.13 -23.55
CA THR A 344 -9.80 -18.81 -23.09
C THR A 344 -8.76 -18.83 -21.98
N LEU A 345 -8.72 -19.88 -21.16
CA LEU A 345 -7.84 -19.93 -19.99
C LEU A 345 -6.45 -20.44 -20.38
N ASP A 346 -5.50 -19.52 -20.54
CA ASP A 346 -4.13 -19.84 -20.98
C ASP A 346 -3.25 -20.29 -19.83
N ILE A 347 -3.31 -19.60 -18.70
CA ILE A 347 -2.49 -19.93 -17.53
C ILE A 347 -3.22 -19.57 -16.22
N VAL A 348 -3.01 -20.43 -15.23
CA VAL A 348 -3.42 -20.15 -13.85
C VAL A 348 -2.20 -20.27 -12.95
N ILE A 349 -1.90 -19.20 -12.22
CA ILE A 349 -0.75 -19.08 -11.34
C ILE A 349 -1.23 -19.20 -9.90
N GLY A 350 -0.84 -20.29 -9.21
CA GLY A 350 -1.09 -20.45 -7.78
C GLY A 350 0.06 -19.88 -6.95
N GLN A 351 -0.21 -18.90 -6.10
CA GLN A 351 0.83 -18.13 -5.43
C GLN A 351 0.75 -18.20 -3.90
N ARG A 352 1.92 -18.35 -3.26
CA ARG A 352 2.14 -18.27 -1.82
C ARG A 352 3.46 -17.55 -1.55
N LEU A 353 3.50 -16.76 -0.48
CA LEU A 353 4.74 -16.19 0.02
C LEU A 353 5.31 -17.11 1.10
N VAL A 354 6.59 -17.36 1.03
CA VAL A 354 7.39 -18.07 2.03
C VAL A 354 8.50 -17.14 2.51
N ARG A 355 9.05 -17.43 3.69
CA ARG A 355 10.22 -16.69 4.17
C ARG A 355 11.44 -17.18 3.41
N GLU A 356 12.22 -16.22 2.91
CA GLU A 356 13.52 -16.52 2.35
C GLU A 356 14.49 -16.87 3.49
N LEU A 357 15.29 -17.91 3.26
CA LEU A 357 16.38 -18.24 4.19
C LEU A 357 17.54 -17.30 3.88
N THR A 358 17.97 -16.54 4.88
CA THR A 358 19.24 -15.79 4.78
C THR A 358 20.39 -16.80 4.86
N GLU A 359 21.28 -16.75 3.88
CA GLU A 359 22.55 -17.49 3.90
C GLU A 359 23.45 -17.02 5.08
#